data_edaa37784c5ace4909862bd70d53fad4
#
_entry.id   edaa37784c5ace4909862bd70d53fad4
#
_cell.length_a   1.000
_cell.length_b   1.000
_cell.length_c   1.000
_cell.angle_alpha   90.00
_cell.angle_beta   90.00
_cell.angle_gamma   90.00
#
_symmetry.space_group_name_H-M   'P 1'
#
loop_
_entity.id
_entity.type
_entity.pdbx_description
1 polymer ?
#
loop_
_entity_poly.entity_id
_entity_poly.type
_entity_poly.pdbx_seq_one_letter_code
_entity_poly.pdbx_strand_id
1 'polypeptide(L)'
;GIVLTLEQGWAALEDAIDNVVVQRKSLTATEERSTIAQAQYSIGLITFDNWTIIEDNLVRAKSTFLDAEANSLSAEANWIQAKGETLEYE
;
A
#
# COMPACT_ATOMS: atom_id res chain seq x y z
N GLY A 1 -23.34 18.13 6.21
CA GLY A 1 -22.91 18.81 7.41
C GLY A 1 -21.52 18.41 7.86
N ILE A 2 -21.03 19.08 8.88
CA ILE A 2 -19.68 18.87 9.43
C ILE A 2 -19.51 17.45 9.96
N VAL A 3 -20.53 16.91 10.65
CA VAL A 3 -20.50 15.54 11.20
C VAL A 3 -20.38 14.52 10.08
N LEU A 4 -21.13 14.68 9.00
CA LEU A 4 -21.04 13.78 7.86
C LEU A 4 -19.65 13.83 7.21
N THR A 5 -19.07 15.03 7.10
CA THR A 5 -17.72 15.21 6.56
C THR A 5 -16.67 14.46 7.42
N LEU A 6 -16.79 14.54 8.75
CA LEU A 6 -15.91 13.82 9.66
C LEU A 6 -16.06 12.30 9.53
N GLU A 7 -17.30 11.81 9.44
CA GLU A 7 -17.56 10.38 9.26
C GLU A 7 -17.00 9.87 7.95
N GLN A 8 -17.18 10.63 6.87
CA GLN A 8 -16.63 10.28 5.55
C GLN A 8 -15.09 10.28 5.58
N GLY A 9 -14.50 11.28 6.23
CA GLY A 9 -13.05 11.36 6.37
C GLY A 9 -12.49 10.22 7.19
N TRP A 10 -13.18 9.83 8.25
CA TRP A 10 -12.77 8.70 9.08
C TRP A 10 -12.85 7.39 8.31
N ALA A 11 -13.95 7.16 7.59
CA ALA A 11 -14.12 5.95 6.78
C ALA A 11 -13.05 5.87 5.69
N ALA A 12 -12.73 6.99 5.03
CA ALA A 12 -11.67 7.04 4.03
C ALA A 12 -10.31 6.71 4.63
N LEU A 13 -10.04 7.21 5.83
CA LEU A 13 -8.79 6.91 6.55
C LEU A 13 -8.69 5.43 6.92
N GLU A 14 -9.76 4.85 7.45
CA GLU A 14 -9.79 3.42 7.77
C GLU A 14 -9.55 2.56 6.54
N ASP A 15 -10.22 2.88 5.43
CA ASP A 15 -10.06 2.15 4.17
C ASP A 15 -8.63 2.26 3.65
N ALA A 16 -8.02 3.44 3.75
CA ALA A 16 -6.64 3.66 3.32
C ALA A 16 -5.65 2.86 4.17
N ILE A 17 -5.87 2.80 5.48
CA ILE A 17 -5.03 2.01 6.40
C ILE A 17 -5.18 0.52 6.11
N ASP A 18 -6.40 0.04 5.90
CA ASP A 18 -6.66 -1.35 5.54
C ASP A 18 -5.96 -1.72 4.24
N ASN A 19 -5.98 -0.81 3.26
CA ASN A 19 -5.30 -1.03 1.99
C ASN A 19 -3.77 -1.13 2.18
N VAL A 20 -3.18 -0.33 3.06
CA VAL A 20 -1.75 -0.43 3.38
C VAL A 20 -1.43 -1.84 3.92
N VAL A 21 -2.25 -2.37 4.81
CA VAL A 21 -2.06 -3.71 5.36
C VAL A 21 -2.12 -4.78 4.27
N VAL A 22 -3.11 -4.68 3.38
CA VAL A 22 -3.27 -5.62 2.26
C VAL A 22 -2.06 -5.56 1.33
N GLN A 23 -1.62 -4.36 0.96
CA GLN A 23 -0.49 -4.19 0.05
C GLN A 23 0.83 -4.62 0.69
N ARG A 24 0.98 -4.47 2.01
CA ARG A 24 2.15 -4.97 2.73
C ARG A 24 2.23 -6.50 2.67
N LYS A 25 1.11 -7.17 2.89
CA LYS A 25 1.06 -8.63 2.80
C LYS A 25 1.38 -9.11 1.39
N SER A 26 0.84 -8.43 0.39
CA SER A 26 1.11 -8.72 -1.02
C SER A 26 2.60 -8.52 -1.34
N LEU A 27 3.20 -7.44 -0.86
CA LEU A 27 4.62 -7.15 -1.05
C LEU A 27 5.48 -8.24 -0.40
N THR A 28 5.18 -8.63 0.83
CA THR A 28 5.92 -9.67 1.55
C THR A 28 5.88 -10.99 0.79
N ALA A 29 4.71 -11.40 0.30
CA ALA A 29 4.57 -12.61 -0.50
C ALA A 29 5.38 -12.54 -1.80
N THR A 30 5.39 -11.37 -2.45
CA THR A 30 6.14 -11.14 -3.68
C THR A 30 7.65 -11.16 -3.43
N GLU A 31 8.10 -10.60 -2.30
CA GLU A 31 9.51 -10.65 -1.90
C GLU A 31 9.98 -12.07 -1.65
N GLU A 32 9.16 -12.89 -0.98
CA GLU A 32 9.45 -14.30 -0.77
C GLU A 32 9.56 -15.06 -2.08
N ARG A 33 8.65 -14.78 -3.03
CA ARG A 33 8.68 -15.38 -4.35
C ARG A 33 9.94 -14.99 -5.12
N SER A 34 10.34 -13.73 -5.02
CA SER A 34 11.56 -13.22 -5.66
C SER A 34 12.80 -13.92 -5.10
N THR A 35 12.87 -14.10 -3.78
CA THR A 35 13.99 -14.80 -3.12
C THR A 35 14.10 -16.24 -3.61
N ILE A 36 12.97 -16.95 -3.70
CA ILE A 36 12.92 -18.32 -4.20
C ILE A 36 13.33 -18.37 -5.67
N ALA A 37 12.81 -17.44 -6.49
CA ALA A 37 13.10 -17.38 -7.90
C ALA A 37 14.58 -17.12 -8.18
N GLN A 38 15.22 -16.25 -7.37
CA GLN A 38 16.64 -15.99 -7.50
C GLN A 38 17.47 -17.24 -7.24
N ALA A 39 17.12 -18.00 -6.21
CA ALA A 39 17.78 -19.28 -5.92
C ALA A 39 17.58 -20.28 -7.05
N GLN A 40 16.36 -20.37 -7.58
CA GLN A 40 16.03 -21.27 -8.69
C GLN A 40 16.76 -20.89 -9.98
N TYR A 41 16.85 -19.60 -10.25
CA TYR A 41 17.59 -19.10 -11.41
C TYR A 41 19.08 -19.43 -11.30
N SER A 42 19.66 -19.26 -10.11
CA SER A 42 21.08 -19.53 -9.87
C SER A 42 21.47 -20.97 -10.15
N ILE A 43 20.56 -21.92 -9.96
CA ILE A 43 20.81 -23.35 -10.20
C ILE A 43 20.18 -23.86 -11.50
N GLY A 44 19.64 -22.95 -12.32
CA GLY A 44 19.13 -23.27 -13.64
C GLY A 44 17.73 -23.86 -13.68
N LEU A 45 16.97 -23.81 -12.60
CA LEU A 45 15.61 -24.35 -12.54
C LEU A 45 14.57 -23.50 -13.25
N ILE A 46 14.81 -22.18 -13.38
CA ILE A 46 13.95 -21.29 -14.14
C ILE A 46 14.77 -20.50 -15.15
N THR A 47 14.08 -20.01 -16.21
CA THR A 47 14.72 -19.23 -17.25
C THR A 47 14.92 -17.79 -16.81
N PHE A 48 15.81 -17.09 -17.50
CA PHE A 48 16.00 -15.64 -17.30
C PHE A 48 14.70 -14.86 -17.53
N ASP A 49 13.93 -15.24 -18.55
CA ASP A 49 12.65 -14.58 -18.84
C ASP A 49 11.67 -14.71 -17.68
N ASN A 50 11.56 -15.91 -17.10
CA ASN A 50 10.68 -16.14 -15.94
C ASN A 50 11.17 -15.37 -14.72
N TRP A 51 12.48 -15.33 -14.48
CA TRP A 51 13.06 -14.59 -13.39
C TRP A 51 12.77 -13.08 -13.54
N THR A 52 12.90 -12.54 -14.76
CA THR A 52 12.63 -11.13 -15.04
C THR A 52 11.17 -10.77 -14.75
N ILE A 53 10.22 -11.64 -15.11
CA ILE A 53 8.79 -11.42 -14.84
C ILE A 53 8.55 -11.33 -13.33
N ILE A 54 9.17 -12.21 -12.55
CA ILE A 54 9.03 -12.21 -11.09
C ILE A 54 9.62 -10.93 -10.49
N GLU A 55 10.78 -10.49 -10.99
CA GLU A 55 11.41 -9.25 -10.52
C GLU A 55 10.55 -8.01 -10.88
N ASP A 56 9.94 -7.98 -12.07
CA ASP A 56 9.02 -6.90 -12.47
C ASP A 56 7.80 -6.86 -11.55
N ASN A 57 7.27 -8.03 -11.16
CA ASN A 57 6.15 -8.11 -10.24
C ASN A 57 6.53 -7.55 -8.86
N LEU A 58 7.77 -7.79 -8.42
CA LEU A 58 8.27 -7.23 -7.16
C LEU A 58 8.32 -5.71 -7.22
N VAL A 59 8.84 -5.13 -8.30
CA VAL A 59 8.90 -3.68 -8.48
C VAL A 59 7.49 -3.07 -8.44
N ARG A 60 6.53 -3.71 -9.10
CA ARG A 60 5.13 -3.25 -9.09
C ARG A 60 4.53 -3.33 -7.69
N ALA A 61 4.80 -4.40 -6.97
CA ALA A 61 4.29 -4.56 -5.61
C ALA A 61 4.84 -3.49 -4.68
N LYS A 62 6.12 -3.14 -4.81
CA LYS A 62 6.75 -2.06 -4.05
C LYS A 62 6.10 -0.71 -4.37
N SER A 63 5.88 -0.43 -5.67
CA SER A 63 5.25 0.81 -6.11
C SER A 63 3.81 0.92 -5.57
N THR A 64 3.04 -0.15 -5.66
CA THR A 64 1.67 -0.20 -5.16
C THR A 64 1.63 0.02 -3.65
N PHE A 65 2.56 -0.58 -2.91
CA PHE A 65 2.66 -0.39 -1.46
C PHE A 65 2.98 1.06 -1.11
N LEU A 66 3.92 1.68 -1.82
CA LEU A 66 4.27 3.09 -1.59
C LEU A 66 3.11 4.02 -1.90
N ASP A 67 2.35 3.73 -2.97
CA ASP A 67 1.15 4.49 -3.31
C ASP A 67 0.09 4.37 -2.21
N ALA A 68 -0.09 3.17 -1.66
CA ALA A 68 -1.03 2.94 -0.56
C ALA A 68 -0.62 3.73 0.69
N GLU A 69 0.68 3.75 1.02
CA GLU A 69 1.18 4.55 2.14
C GLU A 69 0.93 6.04 1.92
N ALA A 70 1.22 6.54 0.72
CA ALA A 70 0.99 7.96 0.38
C ALA A 70 -0.50 8.31 0.50
N ASN A 71 -1.38 7.42 0.03
CA ASN A 71 -2.82 7.62 0.15
C ASN A 71 -3.29 7.64 1.60
N SER A 72 -2.71 6.79 2.46
CA SER A 72 -3.08 6.78 3.88
C SER A 72 -2.63 8.05 4.58
N LEU A 73 -1.46 8.59 4.23
CA LEU A 73 -0.98 9.86 4.78
C LEU A 73 -1.86 11.03 4.32
N SER A 74 -2.28 11.04 3.06
CA SER A 74 -3.21 12.04 2.54
C SER A 74 -4.57 11.98 3.25
N ALA A 75 -5.09 10.78 3.46
CA ALA A 75 -6.37 10.58 4.15
C ALA A 75 -6.27 11.04 5.60
N GLU A 76 -5.15 10.75 6.27
CA GLU A 76 -4.89 11.21 7.64
C GLU A 76 -4.85 12.74 7.71
N ALA A 77 -4.12 13.38 6.79
CA ALA A 77 -4.02 14.83 6.74
C ALA A 77 -5.39 15.47 6.50
N ASN A 78 -6.18 14.91 5.60
CA ASN A 78 -7.54 15.40 5.32
C ASN A 78 -8.45 15.26 6.53
N TRP A 79 -8.35 14.13 7.23
CA TRP A 79 -9.16 13.91 8.43
C TRP A 79 -8.78 14.86 9.56
N ILE A 80 -7.47 15.07 9.78
CA ILE A 80 -6.97 16.00 10.78
C ILE A 80 -7.43 17.43 10.47
N GLN A 81 -7.37 17.83 9.19
CA GLN A 81 -7.84 19.15 8.78
C GLN A 81 -9.34 19.32 9.03
N ALA A 82 -10.15 18.32 8.69
CA ALA A 82 -11.60 18.35 8.93
C ALA A 82 -11.90 18.45 10.42
N LYS A 83 -11.17 17.69 11.24
CA LYS A 83 -11.30 17.71 12.70
C LYS A 83 -10.90 19.07 13.28
N GLY A 84 -9.80 19.66 12.76
CA GLY A 84 -9.34 20.98 13.17
C GLY A 84 -10.34 22.07 12.84
N GLU A 85 -10.93 22.03 11.65
CA GLU A 85 -11.97 22.98 11.26
C GLU A 85 -13.19 22.89 12.18
N THR A 86 -13.58 21.68 12.55
CA THR A 86 -14.68 21.48 13.50
C THR A 86 -14.38 22.12 14.85
N LEU A 87 -13.15 21.95 15.35
CA LEU A 87 -12.73 22.53 16.62
C LEU A 87 -12.66 24.06 16.58
N GLU A 88 -12.27 24.62 15.43
CA GLU A 88 -12.22 26.09 15.26
C GLU A 88 -13.61 26.74 15.36
N TYR A 89 -14.66 26.05 14.93
CA TYR A 89 -16.01 26.59 14.89
C TYR A 89 -16.81 26.33 16.17
N GLU A 90 -16.26 25.65 17.11
CA GLU A 90 -16.85 25.50 18.44
C GLU A 90 -16.41 26.64 19.37
#